data_8882509eef2276b5b5baac6db673b12d
#
_entry.id   8882509eef2276b5b5baac6db673b12d
#
_cell.length_a   1.000
_cell.length_b   1.000
_cell.length_c   1.000
_cell.angle_alpha   90.00
_cell.angle_beta   90.00
_cell.angle_gamma   90.00
#
_symmetry.space_group_name_H-M   'P 1'
#
loop_
_entity.id
_entity.type
_entity.pdbx_description
1 polymer ?
#
loop_
_entity_poly.entity_id
_entity_poly.type
_entity_poly.pdbx_seq_one_letter_code
_entity_poly.pdbx_strand_id
1 'polypeptide(L)'
;MNVLHIVMSNSFAGIEQHVNELASVQKNKSNISLIVSSNIIGKFDKHLDTKEVKNFGRRSIYNIVKLSLLIKNINPDIVHSHGTKTTQIINIVKYFTSFKHVSTIHGIKKNLNAYEKADLVIGVSSKVVANLNVQSKVVSNWWSPMMNGNSDIKTNEYALSVGRLEKVKGFDLLIKGWRNINSNLVIIGSGKEYKELKSLIYNY
;
A
#
# COMPACT_ATOMS: atom_id res chain seq x y z
N MET A 1 -2.63 -9.77 -22.34
CA MET A 1 -2.99 -10.20 -20.97
C MET A 1 -3.70 -9.05 -20.30
N ASN A 2 -4.85 -9.33 -19.68
CA ASN A 2 -5.67 -8.34 -18.98
C ASN A 2 -5.43 -8.49 -17.48
N VAL A 3 -4.88 -7.46 -16.84
CA VAL A 3 -4.59 -7.46 -15.41
C VAL A 3 -5.44 -6.41 -14.72
N LEU A 4 -6.16 -6.83 -13.68
CA LEU A 4 -6.97 -5.98 -12.86
C LEU A 4 -6.32 -5.81 -11.49
N HIS A 5 -5.84 -4.61 -11.15
CA HIS A 5 -5.40 -4.29 -9.80
C HIS A 5 -6.59 -3.82 -8.95
N ILE A 6 -6.64 -4.30 -7.71
CA ILE A 6 -7.70 -3.90 -6.77
C ILE A 6 -7.07 -3.46 -5.45
N VAL A 7 -7.42 -2.24 -5.01
CA VAL A 7 -7.08 -1.72 -3.69
C VAL A 7 -8.27 -1.01 -3.06
N MET A 8 -8.66 -1.45 -1.88
CA MET A 8 -9.83 -0.94 -1.15
C MET A 8 -9.40 -0.36 0.19
N SER A 9 -9.22 0.95 0.23
CA SER A 9 -8.76 1.68 1.42
C SER A 9 -9.54 2.98 1.65
N ASN A 10 -9.36 3.60 2.81
CA ASN A 10 -10.00 4.88 3.14
C ASN A 10 -9.09 6.10 2.86
N SER A 11 -7.81 5.86 2.61
CA SER A 11 -6.83 6.93 2.38
C SER A 11 -5.84 6.51 1.31
N PHE A 12 -5.32 7.48 0.57
CA PHE A 12 -4.22 7.27 -0.36
C PHE A 12 -2.90 7.37 0.41
N ALA A 13 -2.17 6.26 0.46
CA ALA A 13 -0.91 6.13 1.19
C ALA A 13 0.06 5.22 0.41
N GLY A 14 1.06 4.62 1.08
CA GLY A 14 2.11 3.86 0.40
C GLY A 14 1.65 2.67 -0.43
N ILE A 15 0.57 1.98 -0.04
CA ILE A 15 0.01 0.87 -0.84
C ILE A 15 -0.61 1.40 -2.13
N GLU A 16 -1.41 2.44 -2.03
CA GLU A 16 -2.11 3.07 -3.16
C GLU A 16 -1.13 3.71 -4.13
N GLN A 17 -0.11 4.38 -3.61
CA GLN A 17 1.00 4.91 -4.41
C GLN A 17 1.74 3.81 -5.17
N HIS A 18 2.09 2.72 -4.48
CA HIS A 18 2.70 1.54 -5.10
C HIS A 18 1.84 0.96 -6.24
N VAL A 19 0.51 0.83 -6.03
CA VAL A 19 -0.41 0.33 -7.05
C VAL A 19 -0.47 1.27 -8.25
N ASN A 20 -0.53 2.57 -8.01
CA ASN A 20 -0.56 3.59 -9.05
C ASN A 20 0.70 3.53 -9.93
N GLU A 21 1.88 3.51 -9.32
CA GLU A 21 3.16 3.41 -10.02
C GLU A 21 3.30 2.08 -10.78
N LEU A 22 2.95 0.96 -10.13
CA LEU A 22 2.99 -0.37 -10.75
C LEU A 22 2.11 -0.44 -11.99
N ALA A 23 0.86 0.02 -11.89
CA ALA A 23 -0.10 0.02 -12.97
C ALA A 23 0.37 0.91 -14.14
N SER A 24 0.91 2.09 -13.84
CA SER A 24 1.43 3.02 -14.85
C SER A 24 2.60 2.44 -15.65
N VAL A 25 3.47 1.65 -15.01
CA VAL A 25 4.57 0.96 -15.70
C VAL A 25 4.08 -0.26 -16.49
N GLN A 26 3.19 -1.07 -15.90
CA GLN A 26 2.69 -2.29 -16.54
C GLN A 26 1.80 -2.03 -17.76
N LYS A 27 1.10 -0.90 -17.80
CA LYS A 27 0.28 -0.44 -18.93
C LYS A 27 1.03 -0.47 -20.27
N ASN A 28 2.35 -0.29 -20.25
CA ASN A 28 3.17 -0.36 -21.46
C ASN A 28 3.32 -1.76 -22.04
N LYS A 29 2.97 -2.80 -21.28
CA LYS A 29 3.17 -4.22 -21.66
C LYS A 29 1.89 -5.07 -21.61
N SER A 30 0.83 -4.58 -20.99
CA SER A 30 -0.41 -5.32 -20.74
C SER A 30 -1.61 -4.37 -20.66
N ASN A 31 -2.81 -4.88 -20.87
CA ASN A 31 -4.03 -4.13 -20.60
C ASN A 31 -4.25 -4.08 -19.09
N ILE A 32 -4.14 -2.90 -18.50
CA ILE A 32 -4.26 -2.68 -17.07
C ILE A 32 -5.53 -1.92 -16.76
N SER A 33 -6.34 -2.48 -15.85
CA SER A 33 -7.48 -1.81 -15.24
C SER A 33 -7.31 -1.77 -13.72
N LEU A 34 -7.91 -0.79 -13.08
CA LEU A 34 -7.93 -0.64 -11.63
C LEU A 34 -9.35 -0.63 -11.10
N ILE A 35 -9.56 -1.23 -9.92
CA ILE A 35 -10.72 -0.97 -9.06
C ILE A 35 -10.22 -0.38 -7.74
N VAL A 36 -10.66 0.82 -7.41
CA VAL A 36 -10.25 1.53 -6.21
C VAL A 36 -11.46 2.06 -5.44
N SER A 37 -11.26 2.43 -4.18
CA SER A 37 -12.31 3.05 -3.39
C SER A 37 -12.65 4.46 -3.93
N SER A 38 -13.93 4.81 -4.00
CA SER A 38 -14.43 6.08 -4.56
C SER A 38 -13.82 7.32 -3.91
N ASN A 39 -13.49 7.26 -2.63
CA ASN A 39 -12.89 8.38 -1.89
C ASN A 39 -11.41 8.66 -2.23
N ILE A 40 -10.76 7.81 -2.99
CA ILE A 40 -9.33 7.96 -3.34
C ILE A 40 -9.07 7.96 -4.85
N ILE A 41 -10.08 7.71 -5.68
CA ILE A 41 -9.92 7.58 -7.15
C ILE A 41 -9.24 8.80 -7.77
N GLY A 42 -9.58 10.02 -7.35
CA GLY A 42 -9.01 11.26 -7.90
C GLY A 42 -7.51 11.46 -7.64
N LYS A 43 -6.87 10.55 -6.88
CA LYS A 43 -5.43 10.58 -6.59
C LYS A 43 -4.62 9.60 -7.46
N PHE A 44 -5.30 8.77 -8.26
CA PHE A 44 -4.66 7.89 -9.21
C PHE A 44 -4.39 8.61 -10.54
N ASP A 45 -3.43 8.10 -11.29
CA ASP A 45 -3.11 8.60 -12.63
C ASP A 45 -4.35 8.54 -13.52
N LYS A 46 -4.73 9.70 -14.09
CA LYS A 46 -5.92 9.86 -14.93
C LYS A 46 -5.85 9.07 -16.25
N HIS A 47 -4.66 8.63 -16.64
CA HIS A 47 -4.45 7.83 -17.84
C HIS A 47 -4.64 6.32 -17.61
N LEU A 48 -4.91 5.90 -16.38
CA LEU A 48 -5.24 4.50 -16.05
C LEU A 48 -6.75 4.28 -16.17
N ASP A 49 -7.15 3.15 -16.76
CA ASP A 49 -8.56 2.70 -16.74
C ASP A 49 -8.96 2.33 -15.32
N THR A 50 -9.52 3.32 -14.60
CA THR A 50 -9.85 3.19 -13.19
C THR A 50 -11.36 3.22 -12.97
N LYS A 51 -11.87 2.19 -12.31
CA LYS A 51 -13.26 2.08 -11.87
C LYS A 51 -13.35 2.25 -10.37
N GLU A 52 -14.38 2.95 -9.93
CA GLU A 52 -14.60 3.16 -8.50
C GLU A 52 -15.59 2.17 -7.90
N VAL A 53 -15.37 1.83 -6.65
CA VAL A 53 -16.34 1.11 -5.81
C VAL A 53 -16.43 1.78 -4.45
N LYS A 54 -17.61 1.78 -3.84
CA LYS A 54 -17.72 2.20 -2.45
C LYS A 54 -16.89 1.27 -1.57
N ASN A 55 -16.11 1.83 -0.64
CA ASN A 55 -15.38 1.01 0.31
C ASN A 55 -16.36 0.30 1.26
N PHE A 56 -16.37 -1.03 1.27
CA PHE A 56 -17.30 -1.84 2.04
C PHE A 56 -16.61 -2.89 2.91
N GLY A 57 -17.34 -3.43 3.87
CA GLY A 57 -16.84 -4.47 4.77
C GLY A 57 -16.83 -5.85 4.13
N ARG A 58 -15.94 -6.72 4.61
CA ARG A 58 -15.71 -8.10 4.11
C ARG A 58 -16.95 -9.00 4.12
N ARG A 59 -17.99 -8.66 4.91
CA ARG A 59 -19.23 -9.43 5.07
C ARG A 59 -20.42 -8.86 4.28
N SER A 60 -20.20 -7.82 3.47
CA SER A 60 -21.26 -7.20 2.68
C SER A 60 -21.54 -8.01 1.41
N ILE A 61 -22.45 -8.99 1.51
CA ILE A 61 -22.80 -9.91 0.43
C ILE A 61 -23.23 -9.13 -0.82
N TYR A 62 -24.12 -8.14 -0.67
CA TYR A 62 -24.58 -7.29 -1.78
C TYR A 62 -23.42 -6.66 -2.56
N ASN A 63 -22.45 -6.04 -1.86
CA ASN A 63 -21.32 -5.40 -2.51
C ASN A 63 -20.32 -6.41 -3.10
N ILE A 64 -20.20 -7.60 -2.50
CA ILE A 64 -19.37 -8.69 -3.05
C ILE A 64 -19.97 -9.19 -4.37
N VAL A 65 -21.28 -9.41 -4.44
CA VAL A 65 -21.96 -9.79 -5.69
C VAL A 65 -21.80 -8.71 -6.75
N LYS A 66 -22.02 -7.44 -6.41
CA LYS A 66 -21.83 -6.31 -7.33
C LYS A 66 -20.38 -6.23 -7.83
N LEU A 67 -19.38 -6.42 -6.97
CA LEU A 67 -17.97 -6.49 -7.36
C LEU A 67 -17.69 -7.69 -8.26
N SER A 68 -18.29 -8.85 -7.99
CA SER A 68 -18.14 -10.05 -8.82
C SER A 68 -18.66 -9.82 -10.24
N LEU A 69 -19.82 -9.18 -10.38
CA LEU A 69 -20.38 -8.82 -11.69
C LEU A 69 -19.50 -7.81 -12.44
N LEU A 70 -18.96 -6.83 -11.73
CA LEU A 70 -18.03 -5.85 -12.32
C LEU A 70 -16.75 -6.54 -12.82
N ILE A 71 -16.15 -7.43 -12.03
CA ILE A 71 -14.96 -8.20 -12.41
C ILE A 71 -15.27 -9.13 -13.58
N LYS A 72 -16.44 -9.78 -13.59
CA LYS A 72 -16.87 -10.62 -14.71
C LYS A 72 -16.98 -9.81 -16.02
N ASN A 73 -17.51 -8.58 -15.96
CA ASN A 73 -17.62 -7.70 -17.12
C ASN A 73 -16.24 -7.21 -17.64
N ILE A 74 -15.27 -7.00 -16.75
CA ILE A 74 -13.89 -6.65 -17.11
C ILE A 74 -13.18 -7.86 -17.73
N ASN A 75 -13.56 -9.08 -17.34
CA ASN A 75 -12.99 -10.34 -17.78
C ASN A 75 -11.45 -10.37 -17.74
N PRO A 76 -10.82 -10.16 -16.54
CA PRO A 76 -9.37 -10.16 -16.42
C PRO A 76 -8.81 -11.58 -16.42
N ASP A 77 -7.61 -11.75 -17.00
CA ASP A 77 -6.82 -12.98 -16.84
C ASP A 77 -6.28 -13.11 -15.42
N ILE A 78 -5.87 -11.97 -14.85
CA ILE A 78 -5.30 -11.86 -13.50
C ILE A 78 -6.02 -10.78 -12.70
N VAL A 79 -6.40 -11.12 -11.48
CA VAL A 79 -6.81 -10.14 -10.45
C VAL A 79 -5.69 -10.03 -9.43
N HIS A 80 -5.10 -8.84 -9.30
CA HIS A 80 -4.03 -8.55 -8.37
C HIS A 80 -4.56 -7.71 -7.20
N SER A 81 -4.69 -8.35 -6.05
CA SER A 81 -5.20 -7.69 -4.83
C SER A 81 -4.06 -7.12 -3.98
N HIS A 82 -4.30 -5.94 -3.39
CA HIS A 82 -3.37 -5.27 -2.51
C HIS A 82 -3.97 -5.05 -1.12
N GLY A 83 -3.26 -5.56 -0.10
CA GLY A 83 -3.67 -5.47 1.30
C GLY A 83 -4.69 -6.54 1.74
N THR A 84 -4.66 -6.88 3.03
CA THR A 84 -5.37 -8.03 3.61
C THR A 84 -6.88 -8.01 3.38
N LYS A 85 -7.51 -6.83 3.54
CA LYS A 85 -8.97 -6.69 3.35
C LYS A 85 -9.38 -7.00 1.92
N THR A 86 -8.67 -6.42 0.95
CA THR A 86 -8.94 -6.62 -0.48
C THR A 86 -8.73 -8.09 -0.86
N THR A 87 -7.62 -8.69 -0.41
CA THR A 87 -7.33 -10.11 -0.63
C THR A 87 -8.45 -11.02 -0.11
N GLN A 88 -8.97 -10.76 1.09
CA GLN A 88 -10.08 -11.53 1.66
C GLN A 88 -11.37 -11.41 0.84
N ILE A 89 -11.67 -10.23 0.32
CA ILE A 89 -12.85 -10.00 -0.54
C ILE A 89 -12.66 -10.75 -1.87
N ILE A 90 -11.49 -10.66 -2.49
CA ILE A 90 -11.21 -11.32 -3.77
C ILE A 90 -11.22 -12.85 -3.63
N ASN A 91 -10.78 -13.40 -2.52
CA ASN A 91 -10.92 -14.82 -2.25
C ASN A 91 -12.39 -15.30 -2.27
N ILE A 92 -13.34 -14.45 -1.86
CA ILE A 92 -14.77 -14.77 -1.94
C ILE A 92 -15.26 -14.61 -3.38
N VAL A 93 -14.87 -13.52 -4.05
CA VAL A 93 -15.24 -13.24 -5.45
C VAL A 93 -14.79 -14.38 -6.38
N LYS A 94 -13.66 -15.01 -6.10
CA LYS A 94 -13.12 -16.16 -6.86
C LYS A 94 -14.07 -17.37 -6.94
N TYR A 95 -15.03 -17.49 -6.03
CA TYR A 95 -16.08 -18.51 -6.11
C TYR A 95 -17.16 -18.23 -7.17
N PHE A 96 -17.25 -16.98 -7.64
CA PHE A 96 -18.29 -16.54 -8.58
C PHE A 96 -17.72 -16.17 -9.97
N THR A 97 -16.39 -16.06 -10.09
CA THR A 97 -15.71 -15.63 -11.32
C THR A 97 -14.39 -16.39 -11.48
N SER A 98 -13.97 -16.59 -12.72
CA SER A 98 -12.72 -17.30 -13.04
C SER A 98 -11.61 -16.32 -13.41
N PHE A 99 -10.51 -16.36 -12.68
CA PHE A 99 -9.27 -15.61 -12.92
C PHE A 99 -8.13 -16.20 -12.08
N LYS A 100 -6.89 -15.86 -12.42
CA LYS A 100 -5.74 -16.12 -11.54
C LYS A 100 -5.61 -15.02 -10.49
N HIS A 101 -5.55 -15.40 -9.22
CA HIS A 101 -5.46 -14.45 -8.12
C HIS A 101 -4.00 -14.27 -7.68
N VAL A 102 -3.45 -13.07 -7.88
CA VAL A 102 -2.18 -12.62 -7.31
C VAL A 102 -2.46 -11.71 -6.12
N SER A 103 -1.71 -11.83 -5.04
CA SER A 103 -1.86 -10.95 -3.89
C SER A 103 -0.53 -10.40 -3.40
N THR A 104 -0.43 -9.08 -3.15
CA THR A 104 0.78 -8.46 -2.59
C THR A 104 0.63 -8.17 -1.10
N ILE A 105 1.62 -8.62 -0.32
CA ILE A 105 1.78 -8.32 1.11
C ILE A 105 2.77 -7.17 1.26
N HIS A 106 2.28 -6.00 1.70
CA HIS A 106 3.06 -4.77 1.84
C HIS A 106 3.73 -4.58 3.21
N GLY A 107 3.74 -5.59 4.06
CA GLY A 107 4.36 -5.51 5.38
C GLY A 107 4.06 -6.74 6.23
N ILE A 108 4.79 -6.90 7.32
CA ILE A 108 4.67 -8.04 8.22
C ILE A 108 3.23 -8.17 8.73
N LYS A 109 2.68 -9.36 8.66
CA LYS A 109 1.34 -9.72 9.13
C LYS A 109 1.41 -10.82 10.18
N LYS A 110 0.58 -10.72 11.21
CA LYS A 110 0.43 -11.78 12.21
C LYS A 110 -0.33 -13.00 11.69
N ASN A 111 -1.21 -12.79 10.70
CA ASN A 111 -2.02 -13.84 10.10
C ASN A 111 -1.94 -13.75 8.58
N LEU A 112 -1.56 -14.85 7.94
CA LEU A 112 -1.32 -14.99 6.50
C LEU A 112 -2.43 -15.78 5.78
N ASN A 113 -3.39 -16.37 6.47
CA ASN A 113 -4.41 -17.29 5.91
C ASN A 113 -5.17 -16.70 4.71
N ALA A 114 -5.36 -15.38 4.67
CA ALA A 114 -6.03 -14.74 3.53
C ALA A 114 -5.19 -14.83 2.26
N TYR A 115 -3.88 -14.74 2.40
CA TYR A 115 -2.93 -14.74 1.29
C TYR A 115 -2.69 -16.15 0.75
N GLU A 116 -2.76 -17.16 1.60
CA GLU A 116 -2.58 -18.58 1.24
C GLU A 116 -3.67 -19.13 0.29
N LYS A 117 -4.75 -18.38 0.08
CA LYS A 117 -5.80 -18.69 -0.91
C LYS A 117 -5.56 -18.09 -2.29
N ALA A 118 -4.52 -17.29 -2.47
CA ALA A 118 -4.12 -16.75 -3.76
C ALA A 118 -3.30 -17.79 -4.55
N ASP A 119 -3.32 -17.72 -5.88
CA ASP A 119 -2.53 -18.61 -6.75
C ASP A 119 -1.03 -18.24 -6.69
N LEU A 120 -0.72 -16.96 -6.44
CA LEU A 120 0.64 -16.45 -6.24
C LEU A 120 0.63 -15.33 -5.22
N VAL A 121 1.59 -15.34 -4.31
CA VAL A 121 1.79 -14.24 -3.36
C VAL A 121 3.09 -13.50 -3.66
N ILE A 122 3.02 -12.17 -3.69
CA ILE A 122 4.18 -11.30 -3.78
C ILE A 122 4.41 -10.67 -2.42
N GLY A 123 5.61 -10.77 -1.88
CA GLY A 123 6.02 -10.08 -0.66
C GLY A 123 7.06 -9.02 -0.93
N VAL A 124 6.95 -7.87 -0.26
CA VAL A 124 7.91 -6.77 -0.40
C VAL A 124 9.28 -7.05 0.24
N SER A 125 9.44 -8.16 0.92
CA SER A 125 10.71 -8.66 1.44
C SER A 125 10.62 -10.16 1.76
N SER A 126 11.76 -10.84 1.89
CA SER A 126 11.83 -12.25 2.29
C SER A 126 11.15 -12.51 3.65
N LYS A 127 11.33 -11.60 4.60
CA LYS A 127 10.71 -11.69 5.94
C LYS A 127 9.18 -11.70 5.91
N VAL A 128 8.57 -11.05 4.90
CA VAL A 128 7.11 -10.95 4.76
C VAL A 128 6.51 -12.27 4.28
N VAL A 129 7.24 -13.07 3.52
CA VAL A 129 6.78 -14.33 2.93
C VAL A 129 7.34 -15.58 3.61
N ALA A 130 8.21 -15.43 4.60
CA ALA A 130 8.96 -16.53 5.22
C ALA A 130 8.08 -17.68 5.77
N ASN A 131 6.86 -17.38 6.19
CA ASN A 131 5.94 -18.34 6.81
C ASN A 131 4.70 -18.63 5.92
N LEU A 132 4.81 -18.43 4.59
CA LEU A 132 3.76 -18.78 3.66
C LEU A 132 3.91 -20.21 3.17
N ASN A 133 2.80 -20.96 3.15
CA ASN A 133 2.73 -22.34 2.64
C ASN A 133 2.26 -22.40 1.17
N VAL A 134 2.39 -21.31 0.42
CA VAL A 134 1.98 -21.21 -0.99
C VAL A 134 3.09 -20.62 -1.83
N GLN A 135 2.95 -20.77 -3.15
CA GLN A 135 3.89 -20.17 -4.09
C GLN A 135 4.03 -18.68 -3.84
N SER A 136 5.24 -18.22 -3.59
CA SER A 136 5.51 -16.82 -3.32
C SER A 136 6.76 -16.33 -4.05
N LYS A 137 6.80 -15.02 -4.31
CA LYS A 137 7.97 -14.32 -4.85
C LYS A 137 8.25 -13.06 -4.02
N VAL A 138 9.52 -12.71 -3.91
CA VAL A 138 9.95 -11.45 -3.30
C VAL A 138 10.18 -10.43 -4.40
N VAL A 139 9.46 -9.30 -4.32
CA VAL A 139 9.68 -8.13 -5.15
C VAL A 139 9.75 -6.94 -4.21
N SER A 140 10.95 -6.41 -3.99
CA SER A 140 11.15 -5.27 -3.08
C SER A 140 10.43 -4.02 -3.59
N ASN A 141 10.04 -3.16 -2.65
CA ASN A 141 9.53 -1.85 -3.02
C ASN A 141 10.61 -1.09 -3.80
N TRP A 142 10.18 -0.34 -4.79
CA TRP A 142 11.03 0.54 -5.56
C TRP A 142 10.78 2.00 -5.17
N TRP A 143 11.69 2.82 -5.57
CA TRP A 143 11.57 4.26 -5.48
C TRP A 143 12.20 4.88 -6.74
N SER A 144 11.47 5.78 -7.37
CA SER A 144 11.98 6.57 -8.49
C SER A 144 12.09 8.03 -8.04
N PRO A 145 13.29 8.57 -7.87
CA PRO A 145 13.44 9.96 -7.50
C PRO A 145 12.93 10.87 -8.62
N MET A 146 11.96 11.72 -8.31
CA MET A 146 11.63 12.84 -9.19
C MET A 146 12.64 13.97 -8.91
N MET A 147 13.71 13.97 -9.64
CA MET A 147 14.70 15.07 -9.60
C MET A 147 14.17 16.21 -10.47
N ASN A 148 13.34 17.07 -9.92
CA ASN A 148 12.93 18.30 -10.58
C ASN A 148 14.01 19.38 -10.36
N GLY A 149 14.90 19.53 -11.33
CA GLY A 149 15.77 20.68 -11.45
C GLY A 149 16.99 20.74 -10.53
N ASN A 150 17.92 21.60 -10.88
CA ASN A 150 19.04 22.00 -10.05
C ASN A 150 18.54 22.74 -8.80
N SER A 151 18.23 22.02 -7.75
CA SER A 151 18.16 22.65 -6.44
C SER A 151 19.61 22.89 -5.99
N ASP A 152 20.01 24.12 -5.86
CA ASP A 152 21.15 24.48 -5.00
C ASP A 152 20.80 23.92 -3.62
N ILE A 153 21.30 22.71 -3.33
CA ILE A 153 21.14 22.07 -2.02
C ILE A 153 21.96 22.92 -1.07
N LYS A 154 21.32 23.93 -0.47
CA LYS A 154 21.89 24.56 0.70
C LYS A 154 21.99 23.47 1.76
N THR A 155 23.19 23.08 2.10
CA THR A 155 23.47 22.15 3.19
C THR A 155 23.09 22.85 4.50
N ASN A 156 21.83 22.66 4.91
CA ASN A 156 21.43 23.05 6.25
C ASN A 156 21.94 21.97 7.21
N GLU A 157 22.62 22.39 8.27
CA GLU A 157 23.18 21.48 9.27
C GLU A 157 22.08 21.01 10.24
N TYR A 158 21.20 20.14 9.75
CA TYR A 158 20.21 19.48 10.58
C TYR A 158 19.99 18.02 10.14
N ALA A 159 19.63 17.17 11.07
CA ALA A 159 19.13 15.83 10.75
C ALA A 159 17.64 15.86 10.48
N LEU A 160 17.19 15.19 9.42
CA LEU A 160 15.78 15.10 9.05
C LEU A 160 15.25 13.68 9.29
N SER A 161 14.13 13.57 10.01
CA SER A 161 13.38 12.31 10.13
C SER A 161 11.94 12.49 9.68
N VAL A 162 11.46 11.59 8.81
CA VAL A 162 10.13 11.68 8.20
C VAL A 162 9.35 10.41 8.47
N GLY A 163 8.10 10.53 8.97
CA GLY A 163 7.26 9.35 9.16
C GLY A 163 5.96 9.63 9.91
N ARG A 164 5.09 8.59 9.97
CA ARG A 164 3.89 8.67 10.81
C ARG A 164 4.29 8.69 12.27
N LEU A 165 3.72 9.61 13.05
CA LEU A 165 3.99 9.72 14.49
C LEU A 165 3.20 8.65 15.24
N GLU A 166 3.71 7.42 15.16
CA GLU A 166 3.16 6.22 15.79
C GLU A 166 4.27 5.49 16.57
N LYS A 167 3.92 4.80 17.65
CA LYS A 167 4.85 4.11 18.56
C LYS A 167 5.85 3.21 17.82
N VAL A 168 5.38 2.50 16.80
CA VAL A 168 6.21 1.59 15.99
C VAL A 168 7.35 2.30 15.24
N LYS A 169 7.30 3.62 15.10
CA LYS A 169 8.33 4.42 14.42
C LYS A 169 9.47 4.87 15.33
N GLY A 170 9.29 4.77 16.64
CA GLY A 170 10.35 5.04 17.63
C GLY A 170 10.82 6.48 17.70
N PHE A 171 9.96 7.46 17.36
CA PHE A 171 10.33 8.89 17.48
C PHE A 171 10.62 9.31 18.91
N ASP A 172 10.00 8.67 19.90
CA ASP A 172 10.31 8.87 21.31
C ASP A 172 11.74 8.48 21.66
N LEU A 173 12.24 7.39 21.10
CA LEU A 173 13.63 6.95 21.25
C LEU A 173 14.59 7.88 20.52
N LEU A 174 14.23 8.33 19.32
CA LEU A 174 15.02 9.28 18.54
C LEU A 174 15.20 10.60 19.31
N ILE A 175 14.12 11.19 19.85
CA ILE A 175 14.17 12.43 20.63
C ILE A 175 15.04 12.23 21.87
N LYS A 176 14.87 11.14 22.62
CA LYS A 176 15.67 10.84 23.80
C LYS A 176 17.15 10.68 23.47
N GLY A 177 17.48 9.98 22.37
CA GLY A 177 18.85 9.80 21.93
C GLY A 177 19.51 11.07 21.40
N TRP A 178 18.73 12.08 21.00
CA TRP A 178 19.24 13.33 20.43
C TRP A 178 19.74 14.34 21.49
N ARG A 179 19.47 14.12 22.77
CA ARG A 179 19.76 15.04 23.88
C ARG A 179 21.17 15.62 23.91
N ASN A 180 22.16 14.81 23.59
CA ASN A 180 23.58 15.18 23.70
C ASN A 180 24.23 15.41 22.31
N ILE A 181 23.41 15.54 21.28
CA ILE A 181 23.87 15.77 19.92
C ILE A 181 23.78 17.27 19.61
N ASN A 182 24.90 17.89 19.34
CA ASN A 182 24.99 19.32 18.99
C ASN A 182 24.59 19.54 17.51
N SER A 183 23.36 19.19 17.16
CA SER A 183 22.78 19.41 15.84
C SER A 183 21.25 19.48 15.93
N ASN A 184 20.64 20.26 15.07
CA ASN A 184 19.18 20.36 15.00
C ASN A 184 18.54 19.07 14.46
N LEU A 185 17.47 18.60 15.09
CA LEU A 185 16.65 17.51 14.61
C LEU A 185 15.30 18.07 14.14
N VAL A 186 14.99 17.85 12.87
CA VAL A 186 13.69 18.17 12.27
C VAL A 186 12.89 16.89 12.08
N ILE A 187 11.71 16.81 12.66
CA ILE A 187 10.79 15.68 12.52
C ILE A 187 9.56 16.12 11.73
N ILE A 188 9.33 15.52 10.58
CA ILE A 188 8.16 15.76 9.73
C ILE A 188 7.21 14.57 9.81
N GLY A 189 5.98 14.82 10.26
CA GLY A 189 4.97 13.78 10.33
C GLY A 189 3.69 14.19 11.03
N SER A 190 2.72 13.27 10.98
CA SER A 190 1.47 13.36 11.74
C SER A 190 1.11 11.99 12.30
N GLY A 191 0.33 11.96 13.39
CA GLY A 191 -0.09 10.71 14.01
C GLY A 191 -0.53 10.86 15.46
N LYS A 192 -0.90 9.73 16.05
CA LYS A 192 -1.47 9.70 17.41
C LYS A 192 -0.50 10.17 18.50
N GLU A 193 0.80 9.96 18.27
CA GLU A 193 1.86 10.30 19.24
C GLU A 193 2.25 11.80 19.22
N TYR A 194 1.65 12.63 18.33
CA TYR A 194 2.06 14.03 18.16
C TYR A 194 2.13 14.81 19.48
N LYS A 195 1.07 14.73 20.31
CA LYS A 195 1.00 15.46 21.58
C LYS A 195 2.06 14.97 22.58
N GLU A 196 2.23 13.66 22.67
CA GLU A 196 3.21 13.02 23.56
C GLU A 196 4.65 13.37 23.16
N LEU A 197 4.96 13.28 21.88
CA LEU A 197 6.28 13.65 21.35
C LEU A 197 6.58 15.12 21.52
N LYS A 198 5.58 16.00 21.32
CA LYS A 198 5.72 17.43 21.56
C LYS A 198 6.00 17.74 23.04
N SER A 199 5.28 17.10 23.97
CA SER A 199 5.56 17.21 25.40
C SER A 199 6.95 16.72 25.75
N LEU A 200 7.41 15.64 25.14
CA LEU A 200 8.76 15.10 25.36
C LEU A 200 9.85 16.10 24.96
N ILE A 201 9.67 16.85 23.87
CA ILE A 201 10.63 17.89 23.42
C ILE A 201 10.72 19.04 24.41
N TYR A 202 9.59 19.48 25.00
CA TYR A 202 9.58 20.60 25.96
C TYR A 202 10.19 20.24 27.32
N ASN A 203 10.31 18.96 27.66
CA ASN A 203 10.90 18.48 28.88
C ASN A 203 12.42 18.27 28.77
N TYR A 204 13.00 18.69 27.66
CA TYR A 204 14.42 18.60 27.34
C TYR A 204 15.00 19.93 26.90
#